data_3a20f5dea4ba7d8ee6d6d894d1d31c40
#
_entry.id   3a20f5dea4ba7d8ee6d6d894d1d31c40
#
_cell.length_a   1.000
_cell.length_b   1.000
_cell.length_c   1.000
_cell.angle_alpha   90.00
_cell.angle_beta   90.00
_cell.angle_gamma   90.00
#
_symmetry.space_group_name_H-M   'P 1'
#
loop_
_entity.id
_entity.type
_entity.pdbx_description
1 polymer ?
#
loop_
_entity_poly.entity_id
_entity_poly.type
_entity_poly.pdbx_seq_one_letter_code
_entity_poly.pdbx_strand_id
1 'polypeptide(L)'
;MKVAKIVFWIAGIWGVLVLTPLYFLFDVIGRQDPPAITHPGFYYGFISVRLAWQVAFLVIARDPVRFRLMMIPAVVEKFGYGASLLVLYLQHRLHPSDLVFGGVDVLFGVLFLLAFFRTSA
;
A
#
# COMPACT_ATOMS: atom_id res chain seq x y z
N MET A 1 -19.22 -9.81 -2.54
CA MET A 1 -19.49 -8.38 -2.37
C MET A 1 -19.19 -7.88 -0.98
N LYS A 2 -19.74 -8.54 0.04
CA LYS A 2 -19.47 -8.18 1.43
C LYS A 2 -18.00 -8.28 1.80
N VAL A 3 -17.32 -9.32 1.32
CA VAL A 3 -15.89 -9.51 1.53
C VAL A 3 -15.10 -8.34 0.93
N ALA A 4 -15.43 -7.95 -0.30
CA ALA A 4 -14.73 -6.85 -0.97
C ALA A 4 -14.90 -5.53 -0.21
N LYS A 5 -16.10 -5.24 0.27
CA LYS A 5 -16.34 -4.02 1.06
C LYS A 5 -15.46 -3.97 2.29
N ILE A 6 -15.42 -5.07 3.05
CA ILE A 6 -14.64 -5.14 4.28
C ILE A 6 -13.15 -5.00 3.97
N VAL A 7 -12.66 -5.75 3.00
CA VAL A 7 -11.23 -5.76 2.66
C VAL A 7 -10.76 -4.37 2.21
N PHE A 8 -11.48 -3.73 1.30
CA PHE A 8 -11.07 -2.43 0.78
C PHE A 8 -11.26 -1.30 1.80
N TRP A 9 -12.28 -1.39 2.66
CA TRP A 9 -12.43 -0.46 3.78
C TRP A 9 -11.21 -0.52 4.71
N ILE A 10 -10.87 -1.74 5.15
CA ILE A 10 -9.76 -1.94 6.08
C ILE A 10 -8.46 -1.49 5.44
N ALA A 11 -8.21 -1.87 4.19
CA ALA A 11 -6.98 -1.51 3.49
C ALA A 11 -6.84 0.01 3.33
N GLY A 12 -7.91 0.68 2.93
CA GLY A 12 -7.89 2.14 2.74
C GLY A 12 -7.67 2.88 4.03
N ILE A 13 -8.38 2.52 5.09
CA ILE A 13 -8.22 3.14 6.41
C ILE A 13 -6.82 2.88 6.95
N TRP A 14 -6.34 1.65 6.90
CA TRP A 14 -4.99 1.28 7.31
C TRP A 14 -3.95 2.14 6.60
N GLY A 15 -4.06 2.23 5.27
CA GLY A 15 -3.10 2.98 4.47
C GLY A 15 -3.09 4.48 4.80
N VAL A 16 -4.27 5.07 5.00
CA VAL A 16 -4.34 6.49 5.40
C VAL A 16 -3.67 6.70 6.76
N LEU A 17 -3.93 5.83 7.72
CA LEU A 17 -3.36 5.95 9.06
C LEU A 17 -1.84 5.73 9.09
N VAL A 18 -1.32 4.87 8.21
CA VAL A 18 0.13 4.58 8.14
C VAL A 18 0.86 5.65 7.33
N LEU A 19 0.29 6.09 6.22
CA LEU A 19 0.99 6.98 5.29
C LEU A 19 0.94 8.45 5.68
N THR A 20 -0.16 8.91 6.24
CA THR A 20 -0.31 10.33 6.57
C THR A 20 0.77 10.82 7.54
N PRO A 21 1.11 10.09 8.63
CA PRO A 21 2.18 10.55 9.52
C PRO A 21 3.54 10.71 8.84
N LEU A 22 3.80 10.01 7.73
CA LEU A 22 5.08 10.08 7.04
C LEU A 22 5.39 11.47 6.52
N TYR A 23 4.38 12.30 6.24
CA TYR A 23 4.62 13.70 5.87
C TYR A 23 5.37 14.48 6.94
N PHE A 24 5.27 14.06 8.20
CA PHE A 24 5.82 14.77 9.34
C PHE A 24 7.04 14.05 9.94
N LEU A 25 7.45 12.91 9.37
CA LEU A 25 8.50 12.06 9.91
C LEU A 25 9.75 12.00 9.04
N PHE A 26 9.91 12.92 8.10
CA PHE A 26 11.01 12.90 7.14
C PHE A 26 12.37 12.78 7.84
N ASP A 27 12.66 13.67 8.79
CA ASP A 27 13.94 13.67 9.48
C ASP A 27 14.09 12.49 10.44
N VAL A 28 12.99 12.09 11.07
CA VAL A 28 12.99 10.94 12.00
C VAL A 28 13.36 9.67 11.24
N ILE A 29 12.75 9.44 10.07
CA ILE A 29 13.04 8.26 9.27
C ILE A 29 14.46 8.26 8.77
N GLY A 30 14.99 9.42 8.35
CA GLY A 30 16.38 9.54 7.94
C GLY A 30 17.36 9.21 9.05
N ARG A 31 17.01 9.51 10.31
CA ARG A 31 17.84 9.16 11.47
C ARG A 31 17.72 7.70 11.88
N GLN A 32 16.51 7.14 11.81
CA GLN A 32 16.27 5.74 12.22
C GLN A 32 16.69 4.73 11.17
N ASP A 33 16.67 5.11 9.92
CA ASP A 33 17.06 4.27 8.78
C ASP A 33 18.06 5.04 7.92
N PRO A 34 19.30 5.20 8.41
CA PRO A 34 20.33 5.95 7.66
C PRO A 34 20.69 5.24 6.33
N PRO A 35 21.20 5.98 5.36
CA PRO A 35 21.54 7.41 5.43
C PRO A 35 20.31 8.32 5.40
N ALA A 36 20.55 9.62 5.71
CA ALA A 36 19.48 10.62 5.60
C ALA A 36 18.89 10.62 4.18
N ILE A 37 17.60 10.96 4.09
CA ILE A 37 16.90 10.98 2.82
C ILE A 37 17.43 12.14 1.97
N THR A 38 17.95 11.83 0.78
CA THR A 38 18.59 12.81 -0.11
C THR A 38 17.68 13.26 -1.26
N HIS A 39 16.55 12.59 -1.46
CA HIS A 39 15.62 12.90 -2.55
C HIS A 39 14.22 13.16 -1.98
N PRO A 40 13.97 14.36 -1.40
CA PRO A 40 12.66 14.65 -0.81
C PRO A 40 11.50 14.50 -1.79
N GLY A 41 11.71 14.83 -3.06
CA GLY A 41 10.67 14.69 -4.08
C GLY A 41 10.20 13.24 -4.24
N PHE A 42 11.11 12.28 -4.16
CA PHE A 42 10.74 10.86 -4.20
C PHE A 42 10.03 10.43 -2.93
N TYR A 43 10.48 10.91 -1.77
CA TYR A 43 9.85 10.59 -0.49
C TYR A 43 8.41 11.09 -0.42
N TYR A 44 8.20 12.39 -0.65
CA TYR A 44 6.85 12.97 -0.60
C TYR A 44 5.99 12.52 -1.78
N GLY A 45 6.59 12.30 -2.94
CA GLY A 45 5.88 11.77 -4.10
C GLY A 45 5.37 10.36 -3.85
N PHE A 46 6.17 9.49 -3.24
CA PHE A 46 5.76 8.16 -2.82
C PHE A 46 4.53 8.22 -1.90
N ILE A 47 4.58 9.07 -0.86
CA ILE A 47 3.46 9.19 0.08
C ILE A 47 2.20 9.65 -0.63
N SER A 48 2.31 10.69 -1.47
CA SER A 48 1.16 11.27 -2.15
C SER A 48 0.49 10.29 -3.11
N VAL A 49 1.28 9.56 -3.89
CA VAL A 49 0.75 8.57 -4.82
C VAL A 49 0.09 7.42 -4.07
N ARG A 50 0.73 6.94 -3.01
CA ARG A 50 0.15 5.86 -2.22
C ARG A 50 -1.12 6.29 -1.49
N LEU A 51 -1.18 7.53 -0.99
CA LEU A 51 -2.41 8.04 -0.39
C LEU A 51 -3.55 8.10 -1.39
N ALA A 52 -3.27 8.52 -2.63
CA ALA A 52 -4.28 8.50 -3.69
C ALA A 52 -4.83 7.09 -3.90
N TRP A 53 -3.98 6.07 -3.84
CA TRP A 53 -4.44 4.68 -3.95
C TRP A 53 -5.30 4.25 -2.76
N GLN A 54 -5.00 4.74 -1.54
CA GLN A 54 -5.84 4.44 -0.38
C GLN A 54 -7.24 5.04 -0.57
N VAL A 55 -7.34 6.24 -1.11
CA VAL A 55 -8.63 6.84 -1.45
C VAL A 55 -9.34 6.00 -2.50
N ALA A 56 -8.62 5.50 -3.51
CA ALA A 56 -9.19 4.59 -4.50
C ALA A 56 -9.76 3.32 -3.86
N PHE A 57 -9.08 2.76 -2.86
CA PHE A 57 -9.60 1.59 -2.13
C PHE A 57 -10.91 1.91 -1.41
N LEU A 58 -11.00 3.08 -0.80
CA LEU A 58 -12.24 3.50 -0.13
C LEU A 58 -13.37 3.70 -1.13
N VAL A 59 -13.07 4.20 -2.33
CA VAL A 59 -14.06 4.32 -3.41
C VAL A 59 -14.55 2.94 -3.85
N ILE A 60 -13.63 1.99 -4.05
CA ILE A 60 -14.00 0.61 -4.40
C ILE A 60 -14.88 0.01 -3.31
N ALA A 61 -14.56 0.25 -2.04
CA ALA A 61 -15.32 -0.28 -0.92
C ALA A 61 -16.77 0.19 -0.91
N ARG A 62 -17.06 1.36 -1.47
CA ARG A 62 -18.42 1.90 -1.52
C ARG A 62 -19.31 1.13 -2.50
N ASP A 63 -18.73 0.69 -3.63
CA ASP A 63 -19.48 -0.05 -4.65
C ASP A 63 -18.54 -1.03 -5.37
N PRO A 64 -18.21 -2.17 -4.74
CA PRO A 64 -17.25 -3.11 -5.30
C PRO A 64 -17.67 -3.68 -6.66
N VAL A 65 -18.96 -3.85 -6.89
CA VAL A 65 -19.45 -4.37 -8.17
C VAL A 65 -19.16 -3.39 -9.30
N ARG A 66 -19.49 -2.12 -9.09
CA ARG A 66 -19.27 -1.07 -10.08
C ARG A 66 -17.80 -0.86 -10.38
N PHE A 67 -16.98 -0.89 -9.35
CA PHE A 67 -15.55 -0.59 -9.46
C PHE A 67 -14.67 -1.84 -9.46
N ARG A 68 -15.24 -2.99 -9.80
CA ARG A 68 -14.50 -4.26 -9.77
C ARG A 68 -13.22 -4.22 -10.59
N LEU A 69 -13.23 -3.60 -11.76
CA LEU A 69 -12.05 -3.54 -12.62
C LEU A 69 -10.90 -2.74 -11.98
N MET A 70 -11.20 -1.81 -11.09
CA MET A 70 -10.17 -1.06 -10.37
C MET A 70 -9.43 -1.92 -9.35
N MET A 71 -9.95 -3.08 -9.02
CA MET A 71 -9.24 -4.03 -8.16
C MET A 71 -7.98 -4.58 -8.83
N ILE A 72 -7.93 -4.62 -10.16
CA ILE A 72 -6.76 -5.10 -10.90
C ILE A 72 -5.54 -4.21 -10.63
N PRO A 73 -5.57 -2.89 -10.89
CA PRO A 73 -4.44 -2.04 -10.53
C PRO A 73 -4.20 -1.96 -9.02
N ALA A 74 -5.24 -2.14 -8.19
CA ALA A 74 -5.07 -2.21 -6.76
C ALA A 74 -4.18 -3.40 -6.35
N VAL A 75 -4.40 -4.56 -6.96
CA VAL A 75 -3.54 -5.74 -6.75
C VAL A 75 -2.11 -5.46 -7.18
N VAL A 76 -1.94 -4.83 -8.34
CA VAL A 76 -0.60 -4.47 -8.86
C VAL A 76 0.12 -3.54 -7.89
N GLU A 77 -0.59 -2.55 -7.34
CA GLU A 77 -0.01 -1.62 -6.36
C GLU A 77 0.52 -2.37 -5.14
N LYS A 78 -0.24 -3.33 -4.63
CA LYS A 78 0.15 -4.10 -3.44
C LYS A 78 1.33 -5.04 -3.70
N PHE A 79 1.23 -5.86 -4.73
CA PHE A 79 2.31 -6.81 -5.04
C PHE A 79 3.56 -6.12 -5.58
N GLY A 80 3.40 -5.02 -6.32
CA GLY A 80 4.54 -4.26 -6.82
C GLY A 80 5.40 -3.70 -5.68
N TYR A 81 4.77 -3.12 -4.67
CA TYR A 81 5.49 -2.62 -3.50
C TYR A 81 6.14 -3.76 -2.72
N GLY A 82 5.39 -4.83 -2.44
CA GLY A 82 5.92 -5.98 -1.71
C GLY A 82 7.09 -6.64 -2.42
N ALA A 83 7.00 -6.83 -3.74
CA ALA A 83 8.07 -7.40 -4.54
C ALA A 83 9.31 -6.51 -4.54
N SER A 84 9.13 -5.19 -4.66
CA SER A 84 10.24 -4.24 -4.61
C SER A 84 10.98 -4.30 -3.29
N LEU A 85 10.26 -4.36 -2.18
CA LEU A 85 10.88 -4.47 -0.85
C LEU A 85 11.63 -5.79 -0.68
N LEU A 86 11.07 -6.89 -1.20
CA LEU A 86 11.74 -8.19 -1.13
C LEU A 86 13.07 -8.16 -1.89
N VAL A 87 13.08 -7.60 -3.11
CA VAL A 87 14.31 -7.49 -3.91
C VAL A 87 15.35 -6.65 -3.18
N LEU A 88 14.94 -5.51 -2.61
CA LEU A 88 15.86 -4.64 -1.86
C LEU A 88 16.42 -5.35 -0.63
N TYR A 89 15.61 -6.13 0.07
CA TYR A 89 16.06 -6.89 1.22
C TYR A 89 17.09 -7.95 0.82
N LEU A 90 16.86 -8.67 -0.28
CA LEU A 90 17.79 -9.66 -0.77
C LEU A 90 19.11 -9.04 -1.24
N GLN A 91 19.09 -7.77 -1.63
CA GLN A 91 20.28 -7.01 -1.99
C GLN A 91 20.96 -6.33 -0.79
N HIS A 92 20.49 -6.58 0.43
CA HIS A 92 20.96 -5.95 1.65
C HIS A 92 20.85 -4.42 1.64
N ARG A 93 19.79 -3.90 1.02
CA ARG A 93 19.53 -2.46 0.84
C ARG A 93 18.27 -1.99 1.58
N LEU A 94 17.73 -2.79 2.48
CA LEU A 94 16.47 -2.48 3.14
C LEU A 94 16.58 -2.74 4.65
N HIS A 95 16.07 -1.79 5.43
CA HIS A 95 15.92 -1.97 6.87
C HIS A 95 14.91 -3.08 7.16
N PRO A 96 15.21 -4.03 8.08
CA PRO A 96 14.31 -5.17 8.32
C PRO A 96 12.89 -4.79 8.72
N SER A 97 12.69 -3.65 9.40
CA SER A 97 11.35 -3.21 9.79
C SER A 97 10.44 -2.95 8.61
N ASP A 98 10.99 -2.60 7.45
CA ASP A 98 10.20 -2.34 6.24
C ASP A 98 9.59 -3.62 5.67
N LEU A 99 10.17 -4.78 5.97
CA LEU A 99 9.58 -6.05 5.56
C LEU A 99 8.21 -6.30 6.19
N VAL A 100 7.97 -5.77 7.39
CA VAL A 100 6.66 -5.88 8.03
C VAL A 100 5.60 -5.21 7.16
N PHE A 101 5.88 -3.99 6.69
CA PHE A 101 4.96 -3.26 5.82
C PHE A 101 4.81 -3.93 4.46
N GLY A 102 5.92 -4.46 3.90
CA GLY A 102 5.86 -5.24 2.67
C GLY A 102 5.02 -6.50 2.81
N GLY A 103 5.13 -7.19 3.94
CA GLY A 103 4.32 -8.35 4.24
C GLY A 103 2.84 -8.03 4.36
N VAL A 104 2.50 -6.92 5.03
CA VAL A 104 1.11 -6.44 5.12
C VAL A 104 0.56 -6.13 3.73
N ASP A 105 1.36 -5.49 2.87
CA ASP A 105 0.94 -5.19 1.50
C ASP A 105 0.67 -6.46 0.69
N VAL A 106 1.53 -7.46 0.79
CA VAL A 106 1.33 -8.75 0.11
C VAL A 106 0.04 -9.41 0.62
N LEU A 107 -0.21 -9.37 1.93
CA LEU A 107 -1.44 -9.88 2.49
C LEU A 107 -2.66 -9.19 1.90
N PHE A 108 -2.66 -7.85 1.84
CA PHE A 108 -3.75 -7.11 1.20
C PHE A 108 -3.85 -7.43 -0.29
N GLY A 109 -2.73 -7.63 -0.98
CA GLY A 109 -2.74 -8.06 -2.38
C GLY A 109 -3.50 -9.37 -2.59
N VAL A 110 -3.25 -10.36 -1.72
CA VAL A 110 -3.97 -11.64 -1.74
C VAL A 110 -5.45 -11.43 -1.45
N LEU A 111 -5.78 -10.62 -0.44
CA LEU A 111 -7.16 -10.33 -0.10
C LEU A 111 -7.89 -9.59 -1.23
N PHE A 112 -7.20 -8.69 -1.93
CA PHE A 112 -7.76 -7.99 -3.10
C PHE A 112 -8.04 -8.96 -4.25
N LEU A 113 -7.16 -9.93 -4.48
CA LEU A 113 -7.41 -10.98 -5.47
C LEU A 113 -8.65 -11.79 -5.11
N LEU A 114 -8.77 -12.19 -3.85
CA LEU A 114 -9.96 -12.91 -3.39
C LEU A 114 -11.22 -12.07 -3.59
N ALA A 115 -11.16 -10.78 -3.25
CA ALA A 115 -12.27 -9.86 -3.45
C ALA A 115 -12.65 -9.77 -4.92
N PHE A 116 -11.66 -9.69 -5.81
CA PHE A 116 -11.91 -9.64 -7.25
C PHE A 116 -12.67 -10.87 -7.75
N PHE A 117 -12.21 -12.06 -7.36
CA PHE A 117 -12.84 -13.29 -7.80
C PHE A 117 -14.18 -13.55 -7.14
N ARG A 118 -14.43 -13.00 -5.96
CA ARG A 118 -15.70 -13.15 -5.26
C ARG A 118 -16.73 -12.08 -5.62
N THR A 119 -16.35 -11.04 -6.32
CA THR A 119 -17.25 -9.97 -6.73
C THR A 119 -17.73 -10.25 -8.16
N SER A 120 -19.03 -10.45 -8.31
CA SER A 120 -19.64 -10.60 -9.64
C SER A 120 -19.69 -9.26 -10.36
N ALA A 121 -19.43 -9.32 -11.63
CA ALA A 121 -19.54 -8.13 -12.46
C ALA A 121 -21.02 -7.80 -12.74
#